data_4e2866af41406efa391d1cff69cfbe7a
#
_entry.id   4e2866af41406efa391d1cff69cfbe7a
#
_cell.length_a   1.000
_cell.length_b   1.000
_cell.length_c   1.000
_cell.angle_alpha   90.00
_cell.angle_beta   90.00
_cell.angle_gamma   90.00
#
_symmetry.space_group_name_H-M   'P 1'
#
loop_
_entity.id
_entity.type
_entity.pdbx_description
1 polymer ?
#
loop_
_entity_poly.entity_id
_entity_poly.type
_entity_poly.pdbx_seq_one_letter_code
_entity_poly.pdbx_strand_id
1 'polypeptide(L)'
;MVPKERGSILFTGATASLRGGANFVNLAVGKFGLRAVAQSMARELGPKGVHVAHVIIDGQIAAEHRPGRGRNERGPDAFLGDDAIAEAYWQLHAQPRSAWTLEMDLRPWVEKF
;
A
#
# COMPACT_ATOMS: atom_id res chain seq x y z
N MET A 1 -12.20 -17.43 -2.26
CA MET A 1 -11.03 -17.31 -3.13
C MET A 1 -10.29 -18.64 -3.27
N VAL A 2 -9.93 -19.27 -2.17
CA VAL A 2 -9.14 -20.51 -2.21
C VAL A 2 -9.81 -21.63 -3.03
N PRO A 3 -11.10 -21.95 -2.84
CA PRO A 3 -11.74 -23.03 -3.61
C PRO A 3 -11.73 -22.78 -5.13
N LYS A 4 -11.69 -21.54 -5.56
CA LYS A 4 -11.65 -21.18 -6.98
C LYS A 4 -10.24 -20.94 -7.49
N GLU A 5 -9.26 -21.01 -6.62
CA GLU A 5 -7.84 -20.79 -6.93
C GLU A 5 -7.58 -19.43 -7.60
N ARG A 6 -8.32 -18.42 -7.17
CA ARG A 6 -8.15 -17.05 -7.69
C ARG A 6 -8.67 -16.02 -6.70
N GLY A 7 -8.20 -14.81 -6.85
CA GLY A 7 -8.57 -13.66 -6.07
C GLY A 7 -7.36 -12.85 -5.67
N SER A 8 -7.60 -11.66 -5.17
CA SER A 8 -6.55 -10.77 -4.68
C SER A 8 -6.93 -10.25 -3.31
N ILE A 9 -5.94 -10.19 -2.42
CA ILE A 9 -6.06 -9.54 -1.11
C ILE A 9 -4.97 -8.48 -1.07
N LEU A 10 -5.38 -7.21 -1.03
CA LEU A 10 -4.45 -6.08 -1.10
C LEU A 10 -4.50 -5.32 0.22
N PHE A 11 -3.40 -5.36 0.97
CA PHE A 11 -3.25 -4.64 2.22
C PHE A 11 -2.68 -3.27 1.98
N THR A 12 -3.22 -2.27 2.65
CA THR A 12 -2.72 -0.89 2.57
C THR A 12 -1.89 -0.56 3.79
N GLY A 13 -0.60 -0.37 3.58
CA GLY A 13 0.34 0.06 4.59
C GLY A 13 0.63 1.55 4.51
N ALA A 14 1.66 1.95 5.23
CA ALA A 14 2.10 3.34 5.31
C ALA A 14 3.60 3.40 5.57
N THR A 15 4.16 4.60 5.59
CA THR A 15 5.56 4.82 6.03
C THR A 15 5.84 4.06 7.33
N ALA A 16 4.88 4.07 8.25
CA ALA A 16 4.99 3.38 9.53
C ALA A 16 5.06 1.85 9.42
N SER A 17 4.84 1.27 8.23
CA SER A 17 5.08 -0.16 7.99
C SER A 17 6.57 -0.49 7.95
N LEU A 18 7.43 0.50 7.68
CA LEU A 18 8.86 0.33 7.47
C LEU A 18 9.71 0.92 8.59
N ARG A 19 9.19 1.91 9.31
CA ARG A 19 9.96 2.58 10.37
C ARG A 19 9.05 3.18 11.42
N GLY A 20 9.53 3.15 12.66
CA GLY A 20 8.84 3.78 13.78
C GLY A 20 9.33 5.20 13.98
N GLY A 21 8.55 6.18 13.54
CA GLY A 21 8.86 7.58 13.77
C GLY A 21 8.57 8.00 15.21
N ALA A 22 9.22 9.07 15.65
CA ALA A 22 8.94 9.65 16.95
C ALA A 22 7.46 10.05 17.04
N ASN A 23 6.82 9.74 18.15
CA ASN A 23 5.41 10.02 18.43
C ASN A 23 4.40 9.20 17.61
N PHE A 24 4.87 8.15 16.91
CA PHE A 24 4.02 7.31 16.09
C PHE A 24 4.09 5.83 16.46
N VAL A 25 4.40 5.52 17.72
CA VAL A 25 4.60 4.13 18.17
C VAL A 25 3.36 3.27 17.93
N ASN A 26 2.17 3.78 18.21
CA ASN A 26 0.93 3.01 18.03
C ASN A 26 0.70 2.67 16.57
N LEU A 27 0.87 3.66 15.69
CA LEU A 27 0.70 3.46 14.26
C LEU A 27 1.76 2.49 13.72
N ALA A 28 3.01 2.65 14.13
CA ALA A 28 4.10 1.79 13.68
C ALA A 28 3.91 0.33 14.10
N VAL A 29 3.48 0.08 15.33
CA VAL A 29 3.19 -1.30 15.79
C VAL A 29 2.12 -1.94 14.93
N GLY A 30 1.01 -1.24 14.67
CA GLY A 30 -0.06 -1.76 13.82
C GLY A 30 0.38 -1.99 12.38
N LYS A 31 1.09 -1.05 11.79
CA LYS A 31 1.52 -1.15 10.39
C LYS A 31 2.64 -2.17 10.16
N PHE A 32 3.58 -2.31 11.09
CA PHE A 32 4.56 -3.40 11.05
C PHE A 32 3.88 -4.75 11.15
N GLY A 33 2.89 -4.86 12.06
CA GLY A 33 2.10 -6.08 12.21
C GLY A 33 1.32 -6.40 10.94
N LEU A 34 0.74 -5.41 10.30
CA LEU A 34 0.03 -5.60 9.02
C LEU A 34 0.98 -6.12 7.94
N ARG A 35 2.20 -5.60 7.87
CA ARG A 35 3.20 -6.08 6.93
C ARG A 35 3.53 -7.55 7.19
N ALA A 36 3.68 -7.94 8.45
CA ALA A 36 3.93 -9.33 8.81
C ALA A 36 2.78 -10.24 8.39
N VAL A 37 1.54 -9.80 8.62
CA VAL A 37 0.33 -10.54 8.19
C VAL A 37 0.33 -10.72 6.68
N ALA A 38 0.61 -9.67 5.92
CA ALA A 38 0.64 -9.74 4.47
C ALA A 38 1.69 -10.75 3.97
N GLN A 39 2.87 -10.76 4.57
CA GLN A 39 3.93 -11.70 4.21
C GLN A 39 3.52 -13.16 4.50
N SER A 40 2.94 -13.40 5.67
CA SER A 40 2.51 -14.75 6.05
C SER A 40 1.38 -15.24 5.15
N MET A 41 0.40 -14.39 4.90
CA MET A 41 -0.72 -14.75 4.04
C MET A 41 -0.29 -14.96 2.59
N ALA A 42 0.64 -14.17 2.09
CA ALA A 42 1.16 -14.34 0.73
C ALA A 42 1.83 -15.71 0.56
N ARG A 43 2.61 -16.14 1.56
CA ARG A 43 3.27 -17.44 1.52
C ARG A 43 2.29 -18.61 1.66
N GLU A 44 1.25 -18.43 2.45
CA GLU A 44 0.24 -19.45 2.66
C GLU A 44 -0.73 -19.57 1.49
N LEU A 45 -1.23 -18.43 0.99
CA LEU A 45 -2.31 -18.42 0.01
C LEU A 45 -1.83 -18.32 -1.44
N GLY A 46 -0.63 -17.83 -1.68
CA GLY A 46 -0.07 -17.74 -3.02
C GLY A 46 -0.08 -19.08 -3.75
N PRO A 47 0.44 -20.16 -3.15
CA PRO A 47 0.38 -21.49 -3.79
C PRO A 47 -1.03 -21.99 -4.04
N LYS A 48 -2.02 -21.42 -3.38
CA LYS A 48 -3.45 -21.74 -3.55
C LYS A 48 -4.15 -20.85 -4.57
N GLY A 49 -3.38 -20.03 -5.32
CA GLY A 49 -3.89 -19.20 -6.39
C GLY A 49 -4.44 -17.84 -5.97
N VAL A 50 -4.18 -17.41 -4.73
CA VAL A 50 -4.64 -16.11 -4.23
C VAL A 50 -3.47 -15.15 -4.15
N HIS A 51 -3.58 -14.01 -4.85
CA HIS A 51 -2.56 -12.98 -4.86
C HIS A 51 -2.70 -12.09 -3.64
N VAL A 52 -1.73 -12.14 -2.74
CA VAL A 52 -1.69 -11.28 -1.55
C VAL A 52 -0.54 -10.29 -1.72
N ALA A 53 -0.84 -9.01 -1.68
CA ALA A 53 0.14 -7.96 -1.81
C ALA A 53 -0.05 -6.87 -0.75
N HIS A 54 1.02 -6.17 -0.45
CA HIS A 54 1.07 -5.08 0.50
C HIS A 54 1.53 -3.82 -0.22
N VAL A 55 0.74 -2.77 -0.16
CA VAL A 55 1.04 -1.47 -0.78
C VAL A 55 1.37 -0.47 0.32
N ILE A 56 2.58 0.06 0.29
CA ILE A 56 3.03 1.05 1.26
C ILE A 56 2.73 2.43 0.69
N ILE A 57 1.85 3.16 1.35
CA ILE A 57 1.51 4.53 1.00
C ILE A 57 2.44 5.45 1.80
N ASP A 58 3.49 5.92 1.15
CA ASP A 58 4.51 6.75 1.78
C ASP A 58 4.27 8.22 1.45
N GLY A 59 3.38 8.83 2.22
CA GLY A 59 2.97 10.21 2.05
C GLY A 59 1.49 10.41 2.34
N GLN A 60 1.02 11.62 2.14
CA GLN A 60 -0.39 11.97 2.33
C GLN A 60 -1.15 11.83 1.02
N ILE A 61 -2.35 11.29 1.09
CA ILE A 61 -3.21 11.13 -0.07
C ILE A 61 -3.96 12.43 -0.30
N ALA A 62 -4.02 12.88 -1.56
CA ALA A 62 -4.81 14.03 -1.94
C ALA A 62 -6.30 13.74 -1.69
N ALA A 63 -6.98 14.67 -1.01
CA ALA A 63 -8.39 14.52 -0.71
C ALA A 63 -9.01 15.91 -0.64
N GLU A 64 -9.69 16.32 -1.70
CA GLU A 64 -10.28 17.67 -1.81
C GLU A 64 -11.28 17.97 -0.70
N HIS A 65 -11.96 16.95 -0.19
CA HIS A 65 -12.95 17.08 0.86
C HIS A 65 -12.34 17.21 2.27
N ARG A 66 -11.01 17.10 2.39
CA ARG A 66 -10.32 17.22 3.68
C ARG A 66 -9.49 18.51 3.71
N PRO A 67 -9.65 19.35 4.74
CA PRO A 67 -8.85 20.57 4.85
C PRO A 67 -7.36 20.27 4.76
N GLY A 68 -6.64 21.04 3.92
CA GLY A 68 -5.20 20.94 3.76
C GLY A 68 -4.70 19.81 2.86
N ARG A 69 -5.54 18.83 2.47
CA ARG A 69 -5.09 17.71 1.64
C ARG A 69 -5.31 17.89 0.15
N GLY A 70 -6.18 18.81 -0.24
CA GLY A 70 -6.36 19.15 -1.65
C GLY A 70 -5.47 20.28 -2.11
N ARG A 71 -4.79 20.93 -1.17
CA ARG A 71 -3.91 22.07 -1.46
C ARG A 71 -2.45 21.65 -1.45
N ASN A 72 -1.73 22.20 -2.38
CA ASN A 72 -0.36 21.85 -2.61
C ASN A 72 0.59 22.88 -2.03
N GLU A 73 0.68 22.95 -0.70
CA GLU A 73 1.52 23.94 0.00
C GLU A 73 3.01 23.67 -0.21
N ARG A 74 3.38 22.43 -0.50
CA ARG A 74 4.78 22.04 -0.73
C ARG A 74 5.14 21.94 -2.20
N GLY A 75 4.24 22.40 -3.09
CA GLY A 75 4.46 22.39 -4.52
C GLY A 75 3.62 21.34 -5.25
N PRO A 76 3.73 21.28 -6.59
CA PRO A 76 2.99 20.30 -7.38
C PRO A 76 3.33 18.87 -6.96
N ASP A 77 2.31 18.02 -6.94
CA ASP A 77 2.46 16.60 -6.62
C ASP A 77 3.03 16.32 -5.22
N ALA A 78 2.80 17.23 -4.25
CA ALA A 78 3.23 16.99 -2.87
C ALA A 78 2.39 15.92 -2.17
N PHE A 79 1.18 15.64 -2.66
CA PHE A 79 0.32 14.58 -2.17
C PHE A 79 0.19 13.47 -3.20
N LEU A 80 0.00 12.23 -2.69
CA LEU A 80 -0.32 11.11 -3.55
C LEU A 80 -1.67 11.31 -4.23
N GLY A 81 -1.73 11.16 -5.55
CA GLY A 81 -2.98 11.23 -6.28
C GLY A 81 -3.84 9.98 -6.03
N ASP A 82 -5.10 10.17 -5.69
CA ASP A 82 -6.02 9.07 -5.41
C ASP A 82 -6.26 8.18 -6.63
N ASP A 83 -6.43 8.78 -7.81
CA ASP A 83 -6.60 8.01 -9.05
C ASP A 83 -5.35 7.21 -9.40
N ALA A 84 -4.17 7.76 -9.17
CA ALA A 84 -2.91 7.05 -9.42
C ALA A 84 -2.75 5.85 -8.48
N ILE A 85 -3.16 5.99 -7.22
CA ILE A 85 -3.18 4.89 -6.27
C ILE A 85 -4.15 3.80 -6.72
N ALA A 86 -5.35 4.19 -7.12
CA ALA A 86 -6.36 3.24 -7.60
C ALA A 86 -5.87 2.46 -8.82
N GLU A 87 -5.19 3.13 -9.75
CA GLU A 87 -4.62 2.47 -10.93
C GLU A 87 -3.54 1.47 -10.54
N ALA A 88 -2.69 1.81 -9.57
CA ALA A 88 -1.67 0.88 -9.08
C ALA A 88 -2.29 -0.37 -8.47
N TYR A 89 -3.38 -0.22 -7.71
CA TYR A 89 -4.10 -1.37 -7.14
C TYR A 89 -4.72 -2.25 -8.22
N TRP A 90 -5.31 -1.63 -9.25
CA TRP A 90 -5.88 -2.38 -10.35
C TRP A 90 -4.82 -3.19 -11.08
N GLN A 91 -3.65 -2.59 -11.32
CA GLN A 91 -2.55 -3.28 -11.98
C GLN A 91 -2.04 -4.46 -11.16
N LEU A 92 -1.97 -4.32 -9.84
CA LEU A 92 -1.62 -5.44 -8.96
C LEU A 92 -2.61 -6.59 -9.11
N HIS A 93 -3.89 -6.27 -9.07
CA HIS A 93 -4.96 -7.27 -9.22
C HIS A 93 -4.87 -7.98 -10.58
N ALA A 94 -4.50 -7.26 -11.62
CA ALA A 94 -4.45 -7.78 -12.99
C ALA A 94 -3.14 -8.51 -13.33
N GLN A 95 -2.17 -8.56 -12.43
CA GLN A 95 -0.88 -9.21 -12.71
C GLN A 95 -1.04 -10.70 -13.00
N PRO A 96 -0.32 -11.22 -14.00
CA PRO A 96 -0.29 -12.65 -14.25
C PRO A 96 0.40 -13.41 -13.10
N ARG A 97 0.02 -14.66 -12.91
CA ARG A 97 0.58 -15.50 -11.82
C ARG A 97 2.08 -15.69 -11.92
N SER A 98 2.64 -15.57 -13.10
CA SER A 98 4.07 -15.72 -13.31
C SER A 98 4.89 -14.55 -12.78
N ALA A 99 4.23 -13.44 -12.40
CA ALA A 99 4.92 -12.24 -11.95
C ALA A 99 4.04 -11.45 -10.98
N TRP A 100 3.83 -11.99 -9.80
CA TRP A 100 3.06 -11.31 -8.75
C TRP A 100 3.96 -10.45 -7.88
N THR A 101 3.54 -9.22 -7.61
CA THR A 101 4.16 -8.35 -6.63
C THR A 101 3.76 -8.78 -5.23
N LEU A 102 4.74 -8.90 -4.33
CA LEU A 102 4.47 -9.09 -2.90
C LEU A 102 4.30 -7.76 -2.18
N GLU A 103 5.17 -6.81 -2.45
CA GLU A 103 5.17 -5.51 -1.78
C GLU A 103 5.61 -4.43 -2.76
N MET A 104 4.93 -3.30 -2.73
CA MET A 104 5.35 -2.10 -3.45
C MET A 104 5.11 -0.87 -2.60
N ASP A 105 5.87 0.18 -2.84
CA ASP A 105 5.64 1.46 -2.20
C ASP A 105 5.30 2.52 -3.24
N LEU A 106 4.44 3.44 -2.83
CA LEU A 106 4.02 4.57 -3.63
C LEU A 106 4.31 5.84 -2.84
N ARG A 107 4.96 6.79 -3.47
CA ARG A 107 5.26 8.08 -2.84
C ARG A 107 5.26 9.18 -3.87
N PRO A 108 4.93 10.43 -3.49
CA PRO A 108 5.17 11.57 -4.37
C PRO A 108 6.66 11.68 -4.66
N TRP A 109 7.01 12.12 -5.85
CA TRP A 109 8.42 12.23 -6.24
C TRP A 109 9.23 13.18 -5.36
N VAL A 110 8.55 14.11 -4.67
CA VAL A 110 9.19 15.07 -3.75
C VAL A 110 9.21 14.61 -2.30
N GLU A 111 8.67 13.42 -2.00
CA GLU A 111 8.60 12.91 -0.63
C GLU A 111 10.00 12.53 -0.14
N LYS A 112 10.30 12.88 1.11
CA LYS A 112 11.53 12.47 1.77
C LYS A 112 11.30 11.15 2.49
N PHE A 113 12.18 10.21 2.27
CA PHE A 113 12.06 8.86 2.83
C PHE A 113 13.38 8.32 3.36
#